data_3cf39032935e704d8b57f47b6ff1f54d
#
_entry.id   3cf39032935e704d8b57f47b6ff1f54d
#
_cell.length_a   1.000
_cell.length_b   1.000
_cell.length_c   1.000
_cell.angle_alpha   90.00
_cell.angle_beta   90.00
_cell.angle_gamma   90.00
#
_symmetry.space_group_name_H-M   'P 1'
#
loop_
_entity.id
_entity.type
_entity.pdbx_description
1 polymer ?
#
loop_
_entity_poly.entity_id
_entity_poly.type
_entity_poly.pdbx_seq_one_letter_code
_entity_poly.pdbx_strand_id
1 'polypeptide(L)'
;MSSSGTTSRTIASRTLGPRAVATAVGNEIEKGLFHAWGERLQILIELPLFLIFFLLAALILGRGEQIVSGHVDWRFDPAHVSSLMVGYAAFLFIYLQTAKLFWRLLGEVQAGTLEQVYLSPLPAWLVATAGRVLATVLETAALVVILYLIVFAIVPFHLTWNIQALVPMAFISVSSVGYSLIEGGMVLAWRRVELVHELALGLMVFFSGALIPLSQLPAWMAEIGRFTPISEGIVGLRAVLIDGRQSLPVGGDGGVLWMVAISAAYLVIGIAVFSLGERIARNRGSLGRY
;
A
#
# COMPACT_ATOMS: atom_id res chain seq x y z
N MET A 1 10.56 -48.13 45.09
CA MET A 1 9.27 -47.58 44.73
C MET A 1 9.32 -46.10 45.01
N SER A 2 9.60 -45.32 44.02
CA SER A 2 9.63 -43.83 44.08
C SER A 2 8.95 -43.31 42.81
N SER A 3 7.71 -42.83 42.97
CA SER A 3 6.87 -42.30 41.93
C SER A 3 7.31 -40.86 41.64
N SER A 4 7.96 -40.63 40.50
CA SER A 4 8.21 -39.30 39.94
C SER A 4 6.90 -38.76 39.32
N GLY A 5 6.24 -37.88 40.06
CA GLY A 5 5.11 -37.11 39.60
C GLY A 5 5.54 -36.12 38.51
N THR A 6 5.18 -36.43 37.26
CA THR A 6 5.32 -35.51 36.16
C THR A 6 4.27 -34.43 36.26
N THR A 7 4.59 -33.28 36.83
CA THR A 7 3.74 -32.08 36.78
C THR A 7 3.76 -31.51 35.37
N SER A 8 2.74 -31.88 34.60
CA SER A 8 2.40 -31.17 33.35
C SER A 8 2.03 -29.75 33.68
N ARG A 9 2.97 -28.80 33.54
CA ARG A 9 2.68 -27.37 33.56
C ARG A 9 1.83 -27.05 32.33
N THR A 10 0.53 -26.99 32.56
CA THR A 10 -0.40 -26.37 31.61
C THR A 10 0.05 -24.91 31.44
N ILE A 11 0.61 -24.59 30.31
CA ILE A 11 0.90 -23.20 29.91
C ILE A 11 -0.46 -22.54 29.74
N ALA A 12 -0.96 -21.92 30.79
CA ALA A 12 -2.15 -21.10 30.74
C ALA A 12 -1.91 -20.01 29.72
N SER A 13 -2.74 -19.96 28.69
CA SER A 13 -2.82 -18.86 27.72
C SER A 13 -3.12 -17.58 28.51
N ARG A 14 -2.08 -16.85 28.93
CA ARG A 14 -2.23 -15.51 29.45
C ARG A 14 -2.80 -14.65 28.34
N THR A 15 -4.08 -14.36 28.39
CA THR A 15 -4.69 -13.29 27.59
C THR A 15 -4.00 -11.99 27.98
N LEU A 16 -3.15 -11.49 27.09
CA LEU A 16 -2.44 -10.25 27.32
C LEU A 16 -3.46 -9.12 27.40
N GLY A 17 -3.33 -8.31 28.43
CA GLY A 17 -4.17 -7.14 28.61
C GLY A 17 -3.98 -6.16 27.44
N PRO A 18 -4.99 -5.33 27.11
CA PRO A 18 -4.95 -4.39 25.98
C PRO A 18 -3.73 -3.44 26.02
N ARG A 19 -3.21 -3.15 27.21
CA ARG A 19 -1.99 -2.35 27.37
C ARG A 19 -0.73 -3.04 26.83
N ALA A 20 -0.59 -4.35 27.03
CA ALA A 20 0.56 -5.09 26.51
C ALA A 20 0.56 -5.16 24.99
N VAL A 21 -0.63 -5.31 24.38
CA VAL A 21 -0.80 -5.27 22.92
C VAL A 21 -0.45 -3.89 22.37
N ALA A 22 -0.94 -2.82 22.99
CA ALA A 22 -0.64 -1.45 22.59
C ALA A 22 0.86 -1.13 22.68
N THR A 23 1.53 -1.57 23.75
CA THR A 23 2.99 -1.39 23.91
C THR A 23 3.76 -2.17 22.84
N ALA A 24 3.35 -3.39 22.51
CA ALA A 24 4.00 -4.20 21.50
C ALA A 24 3.83 -3.60 20.10
N VAL A 25 2.63 -3.10 19.76
CA VAL A 25 2.39 -2.36 18.50
C VAL A 25 3.22 -1.08 18.46
N GLY A 26 3.30 -0.33 19.57
CA GLY A 26 4.13 0.87 19.67
C GLY A 26 5.61 0.59 19.43
N ASN A 27 6.15 -0.47 20.01
CA ASN A 27 7.54 -0.90 19.80
C ASN A 27 7.80 -1.32 18.34
N GLU A 28 6.85 -1.98 17.68
CA GLU A 28 6.99 -2.34 16.26
C GLU A 28 6.93 -1.10 15.36
N ILE A 29 6.11 -0.10 15.70
CA ILE A 29 6.09 1.19 14.99
C ILE A 29 7.44 1.90 15.17
N GLU A 30 7.96 2.00 16.39
CA GLU A 30 9.25 2.61 16.68
C GLU A 30 10.38 1.91 15.90
N LYS A 31 10.41 0.57 15.94
CA LYS A 31 11.35 -0.24 15.15
C LYS A 31 11.22 0.03 13.64
N GLY A 32 9.99 0.14 13.13
CA GLY A 32 9.73 0.48 11.73
C GLY A 32 10.29 1.86 11.35
N LEU A 33 10.09 2.87 12.19
CA LEU A 33 10.64 4.21 11.98
C LEU A 33 12.17 4.24 12.05
N PHE A 34 12.80 3.48 12.97
CA PHE A 34 14.26 3.32 12.98
C PHE A 34 14.77 2.64 11.71
N HIS A 35 14.04 1.66 11.19
CA HIS A 35 14.38 1.00 9.93
C HIS A 35 14.31 1.97 8.75
N ALA A 36 13.25 2.78 8.69
CA ALA A 36 13.10 3.87 7.71
C ALA A 36 14.27 4.88 7.77
N TRP A 37 14.72 5.23 8.97
CA TRP A 37 15.89 6.08 9.13
C TRP A 37 17.19 5.43 8.64
N GLY A 38 17.33 4.11 8.79
CA GLY A 38 18.44 3.32 8.22
C GLY A 38 18.42 3.29 6.70
N GLU A 39 17.24 3.29 6.08
CA GLU A 39 17.00 3.27 4.64
C GLU A 39 17.10 4.67 3.97
N ARG A 40 17.52 5.70 4.70
CA ARG A 40 17.59 7.10 4.20
C ARG A 40 18.32 7.28 2.87
N LEU A 41 19.35 6.48 2.60
CA LEU A 41 20.07 6.51 1.31
C LEU A 41 19.18 5.99 0.18
N GLN A 42 18.42 4.95 0.41
CA GLN A 42 17.45 4.42 -0.55
C GLN A 42 16.37 5.45 -0.84
N ILE A 43 15.80 6.08 0.19
CA ILE A 43 14.83 7.17 0.05
C ILE A 43 15.39 8.33 -0.77
N LEU A 44 16.65 8.70 -0.53
CA LEU A 44 17.33 9.77 -1.27
C LEU A 44 17.49 9.47 -2.76
N ILE A 45 17.56 8.19 -3.14
CA ILE A 45 17.65 7.75 -4.53
C ILE A 45 16.25 7.59 -5.14
N GLU A 46 15.32 7.02 -4.39
CA GLU A 46 13.95 6.75 -4.84
C GLU A 46 13.15 8.03 -5.12
N LEU A 47 13.22 9.03 -4.24
CA LEU A 47 12.48 10.29 -4.40
C LEU A 47 12.78 11.01 -5.72
N PRO A 48 14.06 11.26 -6.11
CA PRO A 48 14.36 11.82 -7.42
C PRO A 48 13.88 10.96 -8.59
N LEU A 49 13.96 9.64 -8.46
CA LEU A 49 13.49 8.73 -9.50
C LEU A 49 11.98 8.85 -9.70
N PHE A 50 11.21 8.85 -8.61
CA PHE A 50 9.76 9.06 -8.66
C PHE A 50 9.39 10.45 -9.18
N LEU A 51 10.15 11.47 -8.80
CA LEU A 51 9.97 12.82 -9.32
C LEU A 51 10.20 12.88 -10.83
N ILE A 52 11.30 12.30 -11.32
CA ILE A 52 11.61 12.24 -12.75
C ILE A 52 10.50 11.50 -13.50
N PHE A 53 10.05 10.34 -12.99
CA PHE A 53 8.95 9.60 -13.59
C PHE A 53 7.67 10.42 -13.64
N PHE A 54 7.32 11.12 -12.56
CA PHE A 54 6.18 12.04 -12.53
C PHE A 54 6.30 13.14 -13.58
N LEU A 55 7.46 13.81 -13.64
CA LEU A 55 7.69 14.90 -14.59
C LEU A 55 7.63 14.42 -16.04
N LEU A 56 8.19 13.23 -16.35
CA LEU A 56 8.08 12.62 -17.67
C LEU A 56 6.63 12.28 -18.00
N ALA A 57 5.89 11.69 -17.07
CA ALA A 57 4.46 11.41 -17.25
C ALA A 57 3.67 12.72 -17.49
N ALA A 58 3.94 13.77 -16.72
CA ALA A 58 3.31 15.08 -16.90
C ALA A 58 3.66 15.71 -18.25
N LEU A 59 4.90 15.56 -18.73
CA LEU A 59 5.33 16.02 -20.02
C LEU A 59 4.65 15.27 -21.19
N ILE A 60 4.44 13.98 -21.07
CA ILE A 60 3.86 13.13 -22.12
C ILE A 60 2.33 13.25 -22.14
N LEU A 61 1.70 13.09 -20.97
CA LEU A 61 0.25 13.02 -20.87
C LEU A 61 -0.42 14.40 -20.83
N GLY A 62 0.26 15.42 -20.30
CA GLY A 62 -0.26 16.78 -20.24
C GLY A 62 -0.34 17.52 -21.59
N ARG A 63 0.05 16.87 -22.70
CA ARG A 63 0.19 17.47 -24.03
C ARG A 63 -0.52 16.73 -25.16
N GLY A 64 -1.36 15.77 -24.83
CA GLY A 64 -1.94 14.88 -25.84
C GLY A 64 -2.58 15.58 -27.06
N GLU A 65 -3.18 16.75 -26.90
CA GLU A 65 -3.79 17.52 -27.98
C GLU A 65 -2.81 18.43 -28.74
N GLN A 66 -1.70 18.84 -28.14
CA GLN A 66 -0.77 19.82 -28.72
C GLN A 66 0.35 19.18 -29.56
N ILE A 67 0.64 17.90 -29.37
CA ILE A 67 1.59 17.17 -30.23
C ILE A 67 1.09 17.07 -31.66
N VAL A 68 -0.24 17.06 -31.86
CA VAL A 68 -0.86 16.98 -33.20
C VAL A 68 -0.77 18.30 -33.97
N SER A 69 -0.64 19.45 -33.27
CA SER A 69 -0.56 20.78 -33.89
C SER A 69 0.87 21.23 -34.26
N GLY A 70 1.87 20.41 -34.00
CA GLY A 70 3.26 20.68 -34.40
C GLY A 70 3.99 21.76 -33.57
N HIS A 71 3.35 22.36 -32.58
CA HIS A 71 3.98 23.30 -31.66
C HIS A 71 4.19 22.63 -30.29
N VAL A 72 5.44 22.48 -29.91
CA VAL A 72 5.82 21.95 -28.57
C VAL A 72 5.77 23.11 -27.58
N ASP A 73 4.61 23.33 -26.98
CA ASP A 73 4.52 24.26 -25.84
C ASP A 73 4.98 23.52 -24.56
N TRP A 74 6.09 23.98 -23.98
CA TRP A 74 6.69 23.39 -22.79
C TRP A 74 5.96 23.76 -21.49
N ARG A 75 4.76 24.31 -21.59
CA ARG A 75 3.95 24.66 -20.41
C ARG A 75 3.10 23.47 -19.97
N PHE A 76 3.17 23.20 -18.66
CA PHE A 76 2.28 22.22 -18.04
C PHE A 76 0.87 22.79 -17.96
N ASP A 77 -0.12 22.01 -18.37
CA ASP A 77 -1.52 22.32 -18.11
C ASP A 77 -1.83 22.01 -16.63
N PRO A 78 -2.16 23.05 -15.81
CA PRO A 78 -2.39 22.84 -14.37
C PRO A 78 -3.52 21.84 -14.06
N ALA A 79 -4.55 21.73 -14.93
CA ALA A 79 -5.66 20.82 -14.73
C ALA A 79 -5.21 19.35 -14.90
N HIS A 80 -4.45 19.08 -15.96
CA HIS A 80 -3.90 17.75 -16.22
C HIS A 80 -2.87 17.36 -15.17
N VAL A 81 -1.99 18.28 -14.78
CA VAL A 81 -1.00 18.03 -13.71
C VAL A 81 -1.68 17.73 -12.38
N SER A 82 -2.75 18.46 -12.02
CA SER A 82 -3.52 18.19 -10.80
C SER A 82 -4.12 16.79 -10.81
N SER A 83 -4.73 16.39 -11.94
CA SER A 83 -5.32 15.05 -12.09
C SER A 83 -4.27 13.95 -12.02
N LEU A 84 -3.15 14.14 -12.70
CA LEU A 84 -2.02 13.21 -12.67
C LEU A 84 -1.43 13.12 -11.26
N MET A 85 -1.25 14.25 -10.55
CA MET A 85 -0.67 14.27 -9.21
C MET A 85 -1.51 13.47 -8.22
N VAL A 86 -2.84 13.62 -8.24
CA VAL A 86 -3.75 12.87 -7.36
C VAL A 86 -3.66 11.37 -7.63
N GLY A 87 -3.73 10.96 -8.89
CA GLY A 87 -3.64 9.55 -9.25
C GLY A 87 -2.27 8.94 -8.95
N TYR A 88 -1.20 9.68 -9.27
CA TYR A 88 0.17 9.25 -9.03
C TYR A 88 0.50 9.14 -7.54
N ALA A 89 0.05 10.10 -6.72
CA ALA A 89 0.24 10.04 -5.28
C ALA A 89 -0.45 8.81 -4.65
N ALA A 90 -1.68 8.49 -5.09
CA ALA A 90 -2.39 7.31 -4.64
C ALA A 90 -1.70 6.00 -5.09
N PHE A 91 -1.22 5.95 -6.34
CA PHE A 91 -0.45 4.82 -6.84
C PHE A 91 0.88 4.66 -6.08
N LEU A 92 1.61 5.74 -5.89
CA LEU A 92 2.88 5.72 -5.16
C LEU A 92 2.70 5.27 -3.71
N PHE A 93 1.57 5.65 -3.09
CA PHE A 93 1.24 5.20 -1.75
C PHE A 93 1.12 3.66 -1.69
N ILE A 94 0.32 3.04 -2.56
CA ILE A 94 0.18 1.57 -2.55
C ILE A 94 1.48 0.88 -2.98
N TYR A 95 2.17 1.41 -3.99
CA TYR A 95 3.44 0.88 -4.48
C TYR A 95 4.48 0.79 -3.37
N LEU A 96 4.78 1.91 -2.72
CA LEU A 96 5.79 1.97 -1.65
C LEU A 96 5.38 1.13 -0.43
N GLN A 97 4.12 1.22 -0.01
CA GLN A 97 3.63 0.44 1.13
C GLN A 97 3.79 -1.06 0.87
N THR A 98 3.36 -1.52 -0.29
CA THR A 98 3.36 -2.94 -0.64
C THR A 98 4.79 -3.44 -0.86
N ALA A 99 5.61 -2.70 -1.61
CA ALA A 99 7.01 -3.04 -1.84
C ALA A 99 7.80 -3.14 -0.52
N LYS A 100 7.66 -2.16 0.38
CA LYS A 100 8.34 -2.19 1.68
C LYS A 100 7.93 -3.39 2.52
N LEU A 101 6.63 -3.68 2.59
CA LEU A 101 6.15 -4.84 3.35
C LEU A 101 6.62 -6.16 2.72
N PHE A 102 6.56 -6.26 1.39
CA PHE A 102 7.00 -7.42 0.62
C PHE A 102 8.48 -7.72 0.85
N TRP A 103 9.37 -6.75 0.60
CA TRP A 103 10.82 -6.95 0.71
C TRP A 103 11.27 -7.17 2.15
N ARG A 104 10.66 -6.51 3.13
CA ARG A 104 10.93 -6.76 4.55
C ARG A 104 10.53 -8.18 4.95
N LEU A 105 9.33 -8.64 4.56
CA LEU A 105 8.88 -9.99 4.87
C LEU A 105 9.73 -11.05 4.16
N LEU A 106 10.04 -10.83 2.88
CA LEU A 106 10.90 -11.73 2.10
C LEU A 106 12.31 -11.83 2.73
N GLY A 107 12.88 -10.71 3.14
CA GLY A 107 14.18 -10.67 3.83
C GLY A 107 14.18 -11.45 5.15
N GLU A 108 13.11 -11.37 5.94
CA GLU A 108 12.98 -12.15 7.19
C GLU A 108 12.82 -13.65 6.93
N VAL A 109 12.07 -14.02 5.89
CA VAL A 109 11.95 -15.43 5.46
C VAL A 109 13.33 -15.94 5.03
N GLN A 110 14.06 -15.16 4.23
CA GLN A 110 15.41 -15.53 3.75
C GLN A 110 16.45 -15.62 4.88
N ALA A 111 16.37 -14.71 5.86
CA ALA A 111 17.25 -14.71 7.02
C ALA A 111 16.90 -15.77 8.09
N GLY A 112 15.75 -16.45 7.95
CA GLY A 112 15.28 -17.41 8.96
C GLY A 112 14.85 -16.78 10.30
N THR A 113 14.73 -15.46 10.36
CA THR A 113 14.36 -14.73 11.59
C THR A 113 12.87 -14.77 11.88
N LEU A 114 12.06 -15.12 10.89
CA LEU A 114 10.61 -15.20 11.02
C LEU A 114 10.18 -16.23 12.09
N GLU A 115 10.92 -17.33 12.24
CA GLU A 115 10.66 -18.36 13.26
C GLU A 115 10.69 -17.77 14.67
N GLN A 116 11.60 -16.84 14.96
CA GLN A 116 11.72 -16.21 16.28
C GLN A 116 10.47 -15.39 16.63
N VAL A 117 9.82 -14.77 15.64
CA VAL A 117 8.58 -14.01 15.81
C VAL A 117 7.45 -14.94 16.24
N TYR A 118 7.40 -16.16 15.69
CA TYR A 118 6.38 -17.16 16.00
C TYR A 118 6.61 -17.89 17.32
N LEU A 119 7.79 -17.83 17.90
CA LEU A 119 8.11 -18.36 19.23
C LEU A 119 7.70 -17.41 20.36
N SER A 120 7.30 -16.18 20.06
CA SER A 120 6.82 -15.21 21.03
C SER A 120 5.46 -15.65 21.62
N PRO A 121 5.24 -15.48 22.95
CA PRO A 121 3.97 -15.84 23.61
C PRO A 121 2.81 -14.89 23.28
N LEU A 122 3.08 -13.81 22.53
CA LEU A 122 2.08 -12.92 21.97
C LEU A 122 1.42 -13.61 20.77
N PRO A 123 0.20 -13.24 20.36
CA PRO A 123 -0.27 -13.50 19.00
C PRO A 123 0.63 -12.71 18.05
N ALA A 124 1.86 -13.20 17.92
CA ALA A 124 3.01 -12.52 17.34
C ALA A 124 2.71 -12.10 15.90
N TRP A 125 1.93 -12.94 15.19
CA TRP A 125 1.51 -12.65 13.84
C TRP A 125 0.63 -11.39 13.75
N LEU A 126 -0.32 -11.21 14.66
CA LEU A 126 -1.22 -10.06 14.63
C LEU A 126 -0.47 -8.78 15.02
N VAL A 127 0.27 -8.83 16.13
CA VAL A 127 0.95 -7.65 16.67
C VAL A 127 2.10 -7.22 15.76
N ALA A 128 2.95 -8.16 15.36
CA ALA A 128 4.07 -7.87 14.48
C ALA A 128 3.58 -7.46 13.08
N THR A 129 2.58 -8.13 12.51
CA THR A 129 2.04 -7.77 11.19
C THR A 129 1.29 -6.43 11.27
N ALA A 130 0.42 -6.22 12.23
CA ALA A 130 -0.31 -4.96 12.37
C ALA A 130 0.62 -3.78 12.65
N GLY A 131 1.61 -3.95 13.54
CA GLY A 131 2.60 -2.92 13.84
C GLY A 131 3.44 -2.56 12.61
N ARG A 132 3.89 -3.55 11.84
CA ARG A 132 4.65 -3.33 10.60
C ARG A 132 3.82 -2.64 9.53
N VAL A 133 2.59 -3.09 9.31
CA VAL A 133 1.67 -2.46 8.37
C VAL A 133 1.45 -1.00 8.74
N LEU A 134 1.19 -0.71 10.02
CA LEU A 134 0.99 0.66 10.45
C LEU A 134 2.25 1.51 10.29
N ALA A 135 3.43 0.98 10.61
CA ALA A 135 4.71 1.66 10.40
C ALA A 135 4.94 1.97 8.92
N THR A 136 4.70 1.01 8.02
CA THR A 136 4.86 1.23 6.57
C THR A 136 3.84 2.22 6.02
N VAL A 137 2.59 2.21 6.50
CA VAL A 137 1.58 3.22 6.14
C VAL A 137 2.04 4.63 6.50
N LEU A 138 2.50 4.83 7.74
CA LEU A 138 2.98 6.14 8.21
C LEU A 138 4.21 6.62 7.42
N GLU A 139 5.17 5.74 7.21
CA GLU A 139 6.38 6.03 6.45
C GLU A 139 6.05 6.40 5.00
N THR A 140 5.20 5.60 4.34
CA THR A 140 4.80 5.84 2.95
C THR A 140 4.00 7.13 2.82
N ALA A 141 3.08 7.41 3.75
CA ALA A 141 2.34 8.66 3.78
C ALA A 141 3.29 9.87 3.87
N ALA A 142 4.32 9.79 4.73
CA ALA A 142 5.32 10.85 4.84
C ALA A 142 6.10 11.05 3.52
N LEU A 143 6.51 9.97 2.84
CA LEU A 143 7.21 10.05 1.56
C LEU A 143 6.33 10.66 0.45
N VAL A 144 5.06 10.27 0.37
CA VAL A 144 4.11 10.83 -0.60
C VAL A 144 3.89 12.31 -0.34
N VAL A 145 3.79 12.74 0.93
CA VAL A 145 3.68 14.16 1.30
C VAL A 145 4.95 14.94 0.90
N ILE A 146 6.13 14.38 1.14
CA ILE A 146 7.39 15.02 0.74
C ILE A 146 7.45 15.19 -0.78
N LEU A 147 7.12 14.15 -1.55
CA LEU A 147 7.07 14.23 -3.01
C LEU A 147 6.06 15.27 -3.48
N TYR A 148 4.86 15.30 -2.87
CA TYR A 148 3.84 16.29 -3.15
C TYR A 148 4.38 17.72 -2.96
N LEU A 149 5.05 18.00 -1.85
CA LEU A 149 5.63 19.32 -1.56
C LEU A 149 6.72 19.70 -2.56
N ILE A 150 7.56 18.74 -2.98
CA ILE A 150 8.58 18.98 -4.01
C ILE A 150 7.94 19.32 -5.35
N VAL A 151 6.94 18.54 -5.79
CA VAL A 151 6.22 18.80 -7.04
C VAL A 151 5.52 20.15 -6.99
N PHE A 152 4.87 20.48 -5.86
CA PHE A 152 4.19 21.76 -5.66
C PHE A 152 5.14 22.95 -5.79
N ALA A 153 6.40 22.79 -5.39
CA ALA A 153 7.41 23.85 -5.53
C ALA A 153 7.93 24.02 -6.97
N ILE A 154 7.80 22.99 -7.82
CA ILE A 154 8.41 22.98 -9.18
C ILE A 154 7.35 23.23 -10.27
N VAL A 155 6.15 22.66 -10.13
CA VAL A 155 5.11 22.64 -11.16
C VAL A 155 3.83 23.28 -10.62
N PRO A 156 3.24 24.26 -11.33
CA PRO A 156 1.99 24.86 -10.91
C PRO A 156 0.84 23.87 -11.08
N PHE A 157 0.15 23.57 -9.98
CA PHE A 157 -1.10 22.82 -9.99
C PHE A 157 -1.99 23.31 -8.82
N HIS A 158 -3.29 23.04 -8.92
CA HIS A 158 -4.28 23.54 -7.97
C HIS A 158 -5.11 22.38 -7.44
N LEU A 159 -5.13 22.23 -6.11
CA LEU A 159 -6.02 21.29 -5.42
C LEU A 159 -6.88 22.05 -4.42
N THR A 160 -8.16 21.72 -4.39
CA THR A 160 -9.10 22.26 -3.39
C THR A 160 -9.05 21.38 -2.15
N TRP A 161 -8.50 21.92 -1.06
CA TRP A 161 -8.43 21.16 0.19
C TRP A 161 -9.82 21.03 0.82
N ASN A 162 -10.25 19.78 0.99
CA ASN A 162 -11.52 19.46 1.65
C ASN A 162 -11.32 18.23 2.54
N ILE A 163 -11.85 18.27 3.76
CA ILE A 163 -11.78 17.17 4.73
C ILE A 163 -12.39 15.87 4.19
N GLN A 164 -13.31 15.97 3.23
CA GLN A 164 -13.90 14.81 2.54
C GLN A 164 -12.88 13.96 1.79
N ALA A 165 -11.69 14.49 1.47
CA ALA A 165 -10.61 13.74 0.87
C ALA A 165 -10.05 12.64 1.80
N LEU A 166 -10.24 12.79 3.12
CA LEU A 166 -9.84 11.74 4.08
C LEU A 166 -10.61 10.43 3.88
N VAL A 167 -11.83 10.49 3.36
CA VAL A 167 -12.66 9.30 3.13
C VAL A 167 -12.03 8.38 2.07
N PRO A 168 -11.80 8.81 0.81
CA PRO A 168 -11.15 7.96 -0.18
C PRO A 168 -9.71 7.61 0.21
N MET A 169 -8.96 8.48 0.89
CA MET A 169 -7.62 8.16 1.41
C MET A 169 -7.66 7.00 2.41
N ALA A 170 -8.64 6.99 3.32
CA ALA A 170 -8.81 5.89 4.28
C ALA A 170 -9.13 4.57 3.56
N PHE A 171 -10.00 4.58 2.55
CA PHE A 171 -10.31 3.38 1.77
C PHE A 171 -9.12 2.89 0.93
N ILE A 172 -8.35 3.78 0.31
CA ILE A 172 -7.09 3.43 -0.36
C ILE A 172 -6.14 2.77 0.64
N SER A 173 -5.99 3.32 1.84
CA SER A 173 -5.10 2.76 2.86
C SER A 173 -5.55 1.36 3.30
N VAL A 174 -6.84 1.15 3.53
CA VAL A 174 -7.39 -0.17 3.89
C VAL A 174 -7.20 -1.19 2.76
N SER A 175 -7.51 -0.81 1.53
CA SER A 175 -7.31 -1.67 0.35
C SER A 175 -5.84 -2.03 0.16
N SER A 176 -4.93 -1.06 0.35
CA SER A 176 -3.48 -1.26 0.25
C SER A 176 -2.98 -2.25 1.29
N VAL A 177 -3.49 -2.18 2.53
CA VAL A 177 -3.21 -3.16 3.58
C VAL A 177 -3.67 -4.54 3.16
N GLY A 178 -4.91 -4.66 2.67
CA GLY A 178 -5.45 -5.94 2.17
C GLY A 178 -4.59 -6.53 1.05
N TYR A 179 -4.21 -5.71 0.08
CA TYR A 179 -3.35 -6.12 -1.03
C TYR A 179 -1.95 -6.55 -0.55
N SER A 180 -1.34 -5.80 0.36
CA SER A 180 -0.05 -6.16 0.96
C SER A 180 -0.11 -7.48 1.74
N LEU A 181 -1.24 -7.81 2.37
CA LEU A 181 -1.44 -9.10 3.03
C LEU A 181 -1.55 -10.25 2.02
N ILE A 182 -2.16 -10.03 0.84
CA ILE A 182 -2.17 -11.03 -0.24
C ILE A 182 -0.75 -11.38 -0.64
N GLU A 183 0.06 -10.37 -0.92
CA GLU A 183 1.46 -10.58 -1.32
C GLU A 183 2.29 -11.19 -0.20
N GLY A 184 2.11 -10.75 1.04
CA GLY A 184 2.76 -11.35 2.20
C GLY A 184 2.43 -12.84 2.35
N GLY A 185 1.18 -13.23 2.12
CA GLY A 185 0.77 -14.64 2.10
C GLY A 185 1.43 -15.44 0.98
N MET A 186 1.61 -14.83 -0.21
CA MET A 186 2.34 -15.45 -1.31
C MET A 186 3.82 -15.65 -0.98
N VAL A 187 4.48 -14.67 -0.37
CA VAL A 187 5.88 -14.79 0.10
C VAL A 187 6.05 -15.97 1.06
N LEU A 188 5.10 -16.17 1.97
CA LEU A 188 5.14 -17.27 2.93
C LEU A 188 4.93 -18.65 2.25
N ALA A 189 4.09 -18.71 1.22
CA ALA A 189 3.72 -19.97 0.55
C ALA A 189 4.73 -20.39 -0.53
N TRP A 190 5.32 -19.44 -1.24
CA TRP A 190 6.18 -19.68 -2.41
C TRP A 190 7.50 -18.91 -2.33
N ARG A 191 8.57 -19.51 -2.82
CA ARG A 191 9.93 -18.97 -2.71
C ARG A 191 10.32 -17.95 -3.78
N ARG A 192 9.59 -17.89 -4.91
CA ARG A 192 9.91 -17.04 -6.06
C ARG A 192 8.66 -16.31 -6.49
N VAL A 193 8.35 -15.24 -5.78
CA VAL A 193 7.16 -14.41 -6.03
C VAL A 193 7.52 -12.99 -6.46
N GLU A 194 8.82 -12.66 -6.54
CA GLU A 194 9.32 -11.32 -6.87
C GLU A 194 8.78 -10.85 -8.23
N LEU A 195 8.85 -11.72 -9.24
CA LEU A 195 8.35 -11.39 -10.58
C LEU A 195 6.83 -11.14 -10.59
N VAL A 196 6.08 -11.91 -9.79
CA VAL A 196 4.62 -11.73 -9.68
C VAL A 196 4.30 -10.40 -9.03
N HIS A 197 5.04 -10.03 -7.97
CA HIS A 197 4.95 -8.74 -7.30
C HIS A 197 5.20 -7.57 -8.27
N GLU A 198 6.34 -7.57 -8.96
CA GLU A 198 6.72 -6.51 -9.89
C GLU A 198 5.71 -6.39 -11.06
N LEU A 199 5.28 -7.52 -11.61
CA LEU A 199 4.29 -7.54 -12.68
C LEU A 199 2.94 -6.99 -12.22
N ALA A 200 2.48 -7.37 -11.04
CA ALA A 200 1.21 -6.90 -10.49
C ALA A 200 1.22 -5.39 -10.24
N LEU A 201 2.30 -4.85 -9.65
CA LEU A 201 2.46 -3.40 -9.47
C LEU A 201 2.58 -2.66 -10.80
N GLY A 202 3.33 -3.22 -11.76
CA GLY A 202 3.43 -2.68 -13.12
C GLY A 202 2.08 -2.61 -13.83
N LEU A 203 1.26 -3.66 -13.73
CA LEU A 203 -0.09 -3.65 -14.29
C LEU A 203 -1.01 -2.65 -13.56
N MET A 204 -0.85 -2.53 -12.25
CA MET A 204 -1.66 -1.63 -11.44
C MET A 204 -1.52 -0.17 -11.87
N VAL A 205 -0.33 0.30 -12.25
CA VAL A 205 -0.13 1.68 -12.70
C VAL A 205 -0.96 2.02 -13.95
N PHE A 206 -1.14 1.05 -14.84
CA PHE A 206 -1.90 1.25 -16.09
C PHE A 206 -3.41 1.11 -15.88
N PHE A 207 -3.85 0.13 -15.08
CA PHE A 207 -5.27 -0.18 -14.93
C PHE A 207 -5.96 0.63 -13.83
N SER A 208 -5.23 1.15 -12.84
CA SER A 208 -5.85 1.84 -11.70
C SER A 208 -6.40 3.23 -12.00
N GLY A 209 -6.17 3.76 -13.19
CA GLY A 209 -6.52 5.15 -13.47
C GLY A 209 -5.55 6.16 -12.85
N ALA A 210 -4.38 5.73 -12.38
CA ALA A 210 -3.40 6.59 -11.74
C ALA A 210 -2.82 7.63 -12.71
N LEU A 211 -2.34 7.19 -13.87
CA LEU A 211 -1.79 8.07 -14.90
C LEU A 211 -2.86 8.67 -15.79
N ILE A 212 -3.80 7.86 -16.26
CA ILE A 212 -4.89 8.25 -17.13
C ILE A 212 -6.21 7.97 -16.43
N PRO A 213 -7.12 8.94 -16.28
CA PRO A 213 -8.43 8.70 -15.66
C PRO A 213 -9.17 7.52 -16.31
N LEU A 214 -9.86 6.72 -15.49
CA LEU A 214 -10.61 5.54 -15.98
C LEU A 214 -11.61 5.88 -17.09
N SER A 215 -12.19 7.08 -17.05
CA SER A 215 -13.12 7.59 -18.07
C SER A 215 -12.50 7.78 -19.46
N GLN A 216 -11.18 7.86 -19.54
CA GLN A 216 -10.43 8.02 -20.79
C GLN A 216 -9.82 6.70 -21.29
N LEU A 217 -9.91 5.64 -20.50
CA LEU A 217 -9.43 4.32 -20.88
C LEU A 217 -10.46 3.59 -21.77
N PRO A 218 -10.01 2.65 -22.62
CA PRO A 218 -10.92 1.73 -23.30
C PRO A 218 -11.83 1.00 -22.30
N ALA A 219 -13.09 0.74 -22.68
CA ALA A 219 -14.10 0.20 -21.76
C ALA A 219 -13.64 -1.07 -21.03
N TRP A 220 -12.98 -2.00 -21.70
CA TRP A 220 -12.47 -3.23 -21.08
C TRP A 220 -11.37 -2.97 -20.05
N MET A 221 -10.50 -1.97 -20.28
CA MET A 221 -9.48 -1.57 -19.30
C MET A 221 -10.11 -0.87 -18.10
N ALA A 222 -11.08 0.00 -18.32
CA ALA A 222 -11.80 0.68 -17.26
C ALA A 222 -12.54 -0.32 -16.36
N GLU A 223 -13.20 -1.33 -16.93
CA GLU A 223 -13.87 -2.38 -16.17
C GLU A 223 -12.90 -3.20 -15.31
N ILE A 224 -11.76 -3.63 -15.84
CA ILE A 224 -10.72 -4.30 -15.06
C ILE A 224 -10.19 -3.34 -13.98
N GLY A 225 -9.97 -2.10 -14.36
CA GLY A 225 -9.45 -1.05 -13.49
C GLY A 225 -10.27 -0.85 -12.22
N ARG A 226 -11.59 -0.89 -12.32
CA ARG A 226 -12.51 -0.75 -11.18
C ARG A 226 -12.28 -1.76 -10.06
N PHE A 227 -11.74 -2.92 -10.38
CA PHE A 227 -11.41 -3.94 -9.38
C PHE A 227 -10.03 -3.77 -8.76
N THR A 228 -9.22 -2.82 -9.21
CA THR A 228 -7.95 -2.54 -8.54
C THR A 228 -8.17 -1.87 -7.18
N PRO A 229 -7.27 -2.08 -6.20
CA PRO A 229 -7.50 -1.65 -4.82
C PRO A 229 -7.59 -0.13 -4.63
N ILE A 230 -7.13 0.66 -5.61
CA ILE A 230 -7.02 2.13 -5.46
C ILE A 230 -7.90 2.92 -6.44
N SER A 231 -8.44 2.31 -7.48
CA SER A 231 -9.11 3.05 -8.56
C SER A 231 -10.28 3.90 -8.09
N GLU A 232 -11.20 3.32 -7.36
CA GLU A 232 -12.38 4.06 -6.87
C GLU A 232 -11.98 5.16 -5.87
N GLY A 233 -10.93 4.92 -5.09
CA GLY A 233 -10.34 5.93 -4.23
C GLY A 233 -9.75 7.10 -5.02
N ILE A 234 -9.06 6.82 -6.14
CA ILE A 234 -8.54 7.86 -7.05
C ILE A 234 -9.67 8.68 -7.66
N VAL A 235 -10.74 8.02 -8.13
CA VAL A 235 -11.92 8.72 -8.67
C VAL A 235 -12.53 9.61 -7.61
N GLY A 236 -12.71 9.11 -6.39
CA GLY A 236 -13.22 9.90 -5.27
C GLY A 236 -12.29 11.06 -4.87
N LEU A 237 -10.98 10.85 -4.85
CA LEU A 237 -10.01 11.93 -4.58
C LEU A 237 -10.06 13.02 -5.64
N ARG A 238 -10.14 12.66 -6.93
CA ARG A 238 -10.27 13.64 -8.01
C ARG A 238 -11.56 14.45 -7.88
N ALA A 239 -12.67 13.77 -7.58
CA ALA A 239 -13.96 14.44 -7.39
C ALA A 239 -13.93 15.48 -6.25
N VAL A 240 -13.21 15.20 -5.17
CA VAL A 240 -13.10 16.12 -4.01
C VAL A 240 -12.04 17.18 -4.23
N LEU A 241 -10.82 16.80 -4.66
CA LEU A 241 -9.67 17.70 -4.68
C LEU A 241 -9.57 18.55 -5.96
N ILE A 242 -10.16 18.07 -7.07
CA ILE A 242 -10.11 18.76 -8.38
C ILE A 242 -11.47 19.37 -8.70
N ASP A 243 -12.55 18.56 -8.67
CA ASP A 243 -13.88 19.05 -9.01
C ASP A 243 -14.54 19.85 -7.86
N GLY A 244 -13.92 19.89 -6.68
CA GLY A 244 -14.39 20.63 -5.51
C GLY A 244 -15.70 20.11 -4.92
N ARG A 245 -16.04 18.83 -5.10
CA ARG A 245 -17.27 18.25 -4.57
C ARG A 245 -17.27 18.29 -3.04
N GLN A 246 -18.36 18.79 -2.46
CA GLN A 246 -18.54 18.88 -1.01
C GLN A 246 -18.93 17.54 -0.37
N SER A 247 -19.43 16.58 -1.16
CA SER A 247 -19.80 15.25 -0.70
C SER A 247 -19.55 14.21 -1.78
N LEU A 248 -19.15 13.02 -1.35
CA LEU A 248 -19.00 11.87 -2.24
C LEU A 248 -20.37 11.24 -2.51
N PRO A 249 -20.63 10.74 -3.72
CA PRO A 249 -21.85 9.99 -4.01
C PRO A 249 -21.87 8.67 -3.21
N VAL A 250 -23.08 8.23 -2.87
CA VAL A 250 -23.22 6.92 -2.17
C VAL A 250 -22.93 5.77 -3.13
N GLY A 251 -23.40 5.85 -4.38
CA GLY A 251 -23.22 4.84 -5.41
C GLY A 251 -22.67 5.44 -6.70
N GLY A 252 -22.35 4.58 -7.66
CA GLY A 252 -21.71 4.97 -8.92
C GLY A 252 -20.19 5.06 -8.81
N ASP A 253 -19.55 5.63 -9.85
CA ASP A 253 -18.09 5.76 -9.92
C ASP A 253 -17.56 6.71 -8.85
N GLY A 254 -16.58 6.29 -8.10
CA GLY A 254 -16.07 7.01 -6.94
C GLY A 254 -17.05 7.06 -5.77
N GLY A 255 -18.08 6.19 -5.76
CA GLY A 255 -19.07 6.11 -4.69
C GLY A 255 -18.55 5.40 -3.45
N VAL A 256 -18.99 5.90 -2.28
CA VAL A 256 -18.56 5.36 -0.98
C VAL A 256 -18.88 3.86 -0.85
N LEU A 257 -20.03 3.42 -1.35
CA LEU A 257 -20.44 2.01 -1.27
C LEU A 257 -19.47 1.08 -2.00
N TRP A 258 -19.01 1.50 -3.19
CA TRP A 258 -18.06 0.70 -3.98
C TRP A 258 -16.66 0.72 -3.35
N MET A 259 -16.22 1.87 -2.82
CA MET A 259 -14.97 1.95 -2.04
C MET A 259 -14.99 1.00 -0.84
N VAL A 260 -16.10 0.97 -0.09
CA VAL A 260 -16.28 0.05 1.05
C VAL A 260 -16.21 -1.40 0.57
N ALA A 261 -16.93 -1.75 -0.51
CA ALA A 261 -16.98 -3.11 -1.03
C ALA A 261 -15.58 -3.61 -1.46
N ILE A 262 -14.85 -2.81 -2.24
CA ILE A 262 -13.49 -3.15 -2.69
C ILE A 262 -12.53 -3.24 -1.52
N SER A 263 -12.54 -2.26 -0.61
CA SER A 263 -11.64 -2.26 0.55
C SER A 263 -11.90 -3.46 1.47
N ALA A 264 -13.16 -3.78 1.73
CA ALA A 264 -13.53 -4.95 2.51
C ALA A 264 -13.13 -6.25 1.82
N ALA A 265 -13.35 -6.35 0.50
CA ALA A 265 -12.95 -7.51 -0.30
C ALA A 265 -11.43 -7.75 -0.23
N TYR A 266 -10.62 -6.71 -0.48
CA TYR A 266 -9.17 -6.83 -0.40
C TYR A 266 -8.70 -7.20 1.00
N LEU A 267 -9.28 -6.61 2.05
CA LEU A 267 -8.91 -6.92 3.43
C LEU A 267 -9.26 -8.38 3.79
N VAL A 268 -10.47 -8.84 3.47
CA VAL A 268 -10.91 -10.21 3.75
C VAL A 268 -10.08 -11.23 2.98
N ILE A 269 -9.88 -11.01 1.67
CA ILE A 269 -9.06 -11.87 0.82
C ILE A 269 -7.61 -11.85 1.33
N GLY A 270 -7.08 -10.67 1.68
CA GLY A 270 -5.73 -10.51 2.21
C GLY A 270 -5.50 -11.31 3.49
N ILE A 271 -6.39 -11.20 4.46
CA ILE A 271 -6.33 -11.98 5.71
C ILE A 271 -6.41 -13.49 5.41
N ALA A 272 -7.29 -13.90 4.51
CA ALA A 272 -7.46 -15.31 4.14
C ALA A 272 -6.19 -15.87 3.46
N VAL A 273 -5.64 -15.16 2.48
CA VAL A 273 -4.42 -15.56 1.74
C VAL A 273 -3.21 -15.56 2.66
N PHE A 274 -3.05 -14.55 3.52
CA PHE A 274 -1.97 -14.51 4.50
C PHE A 274 -2.04 -15.69 5.48
N SER A 275 -3.24 -15.97 6.03
CA SER A 275 -3.45 -17.10 6.93
C SER A 275 -3.19 -18.45 6.25
N LEU A 276 -3.54 -18.57 4.98
CA LEU A 276 -3.26 -19.77 4.18
C LEU A 276 -1.75 -19.93 3.95
N GLY A 277 -1.06 -18.85 3.55
CA GLY A 277 0.39 -18.83 3.36
C GLY A 277 1.13 -19.24 4.64
N GLU A 278 0.71 -18.71 5.79
CA GLU A 278 1.24 -19.08 7.10
C GLU A 278 1.06 -20.58 7.41
N ARG A 279 -0.12 -21.13 7.15
CA ARG A 279 -0.39 -22.57 7.33
C ARG A 279 0.51 -23.43 6.43
N ILE A 280 0.65 -23.04 5.16
CA ILE A 280 1.51 -23.76 4.21
C ILE A 280 2.98 -23.72 4.69
N ALA A 281 3.47 -22.56 5.11
CA ALA A 281 4.83 -22.38 5.60
C ALA A 281 5.11 -23.23 6.86
N ARG A 282 4.15 -23.24 7.81
CA ARG A 282 4.25 -24.09 9.02
C ARG A 282 4.27 -25.58 8.69
N ASN A 283 3.37 -26.04 7.82
CA ASN A 283 3.27 -27.46 7.45
C ASN A 283 4.52 -27.96 6.70
N ARG A 284 5.18 -27.08 5.97
CA ARG A 284 6.43 -27.41 5.24
C ARG A 284 7.69 -27.27 6.09
N GLY A 285 7.59 -26.75 7.32
CA GLY A 285 8.72 -26.43 8.16
C GLY A 285 9.67 -25.39 7.54
N SER A 286 9.15 -24.54 6.64
CA SER A 286 9.96 -23.60 5.86
C SER A 286 10.15 -22.25 6.55
N LEU A 287 9.62 -22.05 7.76
CA LEU A 287 9.77 -20.81 8.52
C LEU A 287 11.21 -20.54 8.98
N GLY A 288 12.08 -21.56 9.05
CA GLY A 288 13.46 -21.45 9.52
C GLY A 288 14.54 -21.97 8.56
N ARG A 289 14.19 -22.33 7.31
CA ARG A 289 15.16 -22.85 6.32
C ARG A 289 14.89 -22.27 4.95
N TYR A 290 15.84 -21.53 4.44
CA TYR A 290 16.02 -21.26 3.01
C TYR A 290 16.98 -22.26 2.41
#